data_90b31c32a886a9d9d43416526db293ce
#
_entry.id   90b31c32a886a9d9d43416526db293ce
#
_cell.length_a   1.000
_cell.length_b   1.000
_cell.length_c   1.000
_cell.angle_alpha   90.00
_cell.angle_beta   90.00
_cell.angle_gamma   90.00
#
_symmetry.space_group_name_H-M   'P 1'
#
loop_
_entity.id
_entity.type
_entity.pdbx_description
1 polymer ?
#
loop_
_entity_poly.entity_id
_entity_poly.type
_entity_poly.pdbx_seq_one_letter_code
_entity_poly.pdbx_strand_id
1 'polypeptide(L)'
;LMGACAERNISLCYMTPQGKFLARVTGKVRGNVILREQQYASSKDEQVGLEIAQNCILGKVHNARWVLERAVRDHSMQIDAERVKKASEMLKNSLMLIQNSTSRDELRGYEGEAASIYFSVFDELILQQKKDFTFQGRNKRPPIDKMNAMMSFVYTLLTNMEASALECVGLDPCVGYLHTERPGRASLALDMMEELRSVLADRFVLSLVN
;
A
#
# COMPACT_ATOMS: atom_id res chain seq x y z
N LEU A 1 -12.07 -22.75 -18.13
CA LEU A 1 -11.22 -22.02 -17.19
C LEU A 1 -12.02 -21.03 -16.33
N MET A 2 -12.75 -20.04 -16.92
CA MET A 2 -13.48 -19.01 -16.17
C MET A 2 -14.49 -19.60 -15.17
N GLY A 3 -15.33 -20.57 -15.57
CA GLY A 3 -16.28 -21.22 -14.67
C GLY A 3 -15.62 -21.92 -13.49
N ALA A 4 -14.55 -22.70 -13.74
CA ALA A 4 -13.82 -23.38 -12.69
C ALA A 4 -13.12 -22.42 -11.69
N CYS A 5 -12.69 -21.26 -12.14
CA CYS A 5 -12.17 -20.21 -11.28
C CYS A 5 -13.29 -19.58 -10.46
N ALA A 6 -14.40 -19.22 -11.11
CA ALA A 6 -15.55 -18.60 -10.45
C ALA A 6 -16.16 -19.49 -9.36
N GLU A 7 -16.28 -20.81 -9.61
CA GLU A 7 -16.74 -21.79 -8.62
C GLU A 7 -15.84 -21.88 -7.37
N ARG A 8 -14.54 -21.62 -7.54
CA ARG A 8 -13.55 -21.63 -6.45
C ARG A 8 -13.25 -20.27 -5.85
N ASN A 9 -14.04 -19.25 -6.19
CA ASN A 9 -13.81 -17.83 -5.81
C ASN A 9 -12.42 -17.31 -6.22
N ILE A 10 -11.88 -17.80 -7.33
CA ILE A 10 -10.64 -17.28 -7.92
C ILE A 10 -11.02 -16.20 -8.92
N SER A 11 -10.64 -14.97 -8.64
CA SER A 11 -10.83 -13.84 -9.55
C SER A 11 -9.80 -13.87 -10.67
N LEU A 12 -10.25 -13.66 -11.89
CA LEU A 12 -9.38 -13.48 -13.05
C LEU A 12 -9.34 -11.99 -13.40
N CYS A 13 -8.16 -11.40 -13.36
CA CYS A 13 -7.95 -10.00 -13.71
C CYS A 13 -7.20 -9.90 -15.03
N TYR A 14 -7.78 -9.18 -15.99
CA TYR A 14 -7.19 -8.91 -17.30
C TYR A 14 -6.59 -7.51 -17.29
N MET A 15 -5.34 -7.40 -17.74
CA MET A 15 -4.60 -6.14 -17.78
C MET A 15 -3.89 -5.98 -19.12
N THR A 16 -3.59 -4.73 -19.51
CA THR A 16 -2.64 -4.47 -20.59
C THR A 16 -1.22 -4.88 -20.16
N PRO A 17 -0.28 -5.03 -21.12
CA PRO A 17 1.14 -5.24 -20.78
C PRO A 17 1.74 -4.17 -19.87
N GLN A 18 1.16 -2.95 -19.88
CA GLN A 18 1.57 -1.84 -19.03
C GLN A 18 0.85 -1.81 -17.67
N GLY A 19 0.09 -2.87 -17.31
CA GLY A 19 -0.59 -3.00 -16.03
C GLY A 19 -1.92 -2.24 -15.92
N LYS A 20 -2.46 -1.68 -17.02
CA LYS A 20 -3.76 -1.03 -16.99
C LYS A 20 -4.86 -2.09 -16.90
N PHE A 21 -5.74 -1.96 -15.91
CA PHE A 21 -6.91 -2.81 -15.74
C PHE A 21 -7.83 -2.76 -16.97
N LEU A 22 -8.28 -3.92 -17.43
CA LEU A 22 -9.23 -4.08 -18.55
C LEU A 22 -10.56 -4.65 -18.08
N ALA A 23 -10.51 -5.80 -17.40
CA ALA A 23 -11.70 -6.50 -16.95
C ALA A 23 -11.36 -7.44 -15.78
N ARG A 24 -12.36 -7.76 -14.98
CA ARG A 24 -12.27 -8.80 -13.96
C ARG A 24 -13.47 -9.74 -14.06
N VAL A 25 -13.20 -11.03 -13.94
CA VAL A 25 -14.22 -12.07 -13.82
C VAL A 25 -14.20 -12.57 -12.38
N THR A 26 -15.33 -12.39 -11.70
CA THR A 26 -15.56 -12.88 -10.33
C THR A 26 -16.70 -13.88 -10.31
N GLY A 27 -16.68 -14.79 -9.35
CA GLY A 27 -17.79 -15.69 -9.08
C GLY A 27 -19.02 -14.97 -8.51
N LYS A 28 -20.00 -15.75 -8.05
CA LYS A 28 -21.19 -15.20 -7.37
C LYS A 28 -20.75 -14.44 -6.13
N VAL A 29 -21.30 -13.24 -5.95
CA VAL A 29 -21.16 -12.49 -4.71
C VAL A 29 -21.82 -13.29 -3.58
N ARG A 30 -20.98 -13.80 -2.66
CA ARG A 30 -21.43 -14.54 -1.47
C ARG A 30 -21.46 -13.66 -0.22
N GLY A 31 -21.31 -12.37 -0.41
CA GLY A 31 -21.21 -11.40 0.67
C GLY A 31 -22.50 -11.25 1.46
N ASN A 32 -22.35 -11.11 2.76
CA ASN A 32 -23.41 -10.81 3.68
C ASN A 32 -23.87 -9.34 3.48
N VAL A 33 -25.15 -9.11 3.21
CA VAL A 33 -25.71 -7.75 3.07
C VAL A 33 -25.51 -6.94 4.35
N ILE A 34 -25.62 -7.56 5.52
CA ILE A 34 -25.41 -6.92 6.84
C ILE A 34 -23.98 -6.37 6.95
N LEU A 35 -22.99 -7.10 6.45
CA LEU A 35 -21.58 -6.64 6.44
C LEU A 35 -21.42 -5.36 5.59
N ARG A 36 -22.10 -5.28 4.44
CA ARG A 36 -22.07 -4.08 3.60
C ARG A 36 -22.80 -2.90 4.24
N GLU A 37 -23.94 -3.14 4.86
CA GLU A 37 -24.64 -2.11 5.61
C GLU A 37 -23.79 -1.54 6.73
N GLN A 38 -23.07 -2.42 7.47
CA GLN A 38 -22.11 -2.00 8.49
C GLN A 38 -20.94 -1.23 7.90
N GLN A 39 -20.38 -1.68 6.77
CA GLN A 39 -19.31 -0.97 6.08
C GLN A 39 -19.74 0.44 5.69
N TYR A 40 -20.92 0.60 5.09
CA TYR A 40 -21.45 1.90 4.70
C TYR A 40 -21.76 2.80 5.90
N ALA A 41 -22.28 2.24 6.99
CA ALA A 41 -22.51 2.98 8.22
C ALA A 41 -21.17 3.45 8.84
N SER A 42 -20.20 2.56 8.96
CA SER A 42 -18.87 2.86 9.52
C SER A 42 -18.09 3.88 8.68
N SER A 43 -18.26 3.90 7.36
CA SER A 43 -17.58 4.88 6.50
C SER A 43 -18.11 6.30 6.68
N LYS A 44 -19.37 6.43 7.11
CA LYS A 44 -20.03 7.72 7.40
C LYS A 44 -19.84 8.18 8.85
N ASP A 45 -19.48 7.27 9.74
CA ASP A 45 -19.14 7.60 11.12
C ASP A 45 -17.69 8.12 11.16
N GLU A 46 -17.52 9.36 11.61
CA GLU A 46 -16.20 10.01 11.62
C GLU A 46 -15.24 9.32 12.57
N GLN A 47 -15.70 8.92 13.76
CA GLN A 47 -14.86 8.29 14.77
C GLN A 47 -14.44 6.89 14.35
N VAL A 48 -15.40 6.04 13.97
CA VAL A 48 -15.13 4.66 13.52
C VAL A 48 -14.28 4.67 12.26
N GLY A 49 -14.59 5.58 11.31
CA GLY A 49 -13.81 5.71 10.10
C GLY A 49 -12.37 6.18 10.35
N LEU A 50 -12.15 7.08 11.33
CA LEU A 50 -10.83 7.50 11.74
C LEU A 50 -10.03 6.34 12.36
N GLU A 51 -10.63 5.57 13.27
CA GLU A 51 -9.98 4.42 13.90
C GLU A 51 -9.53 3.36 12.88
N ILE A 52 -10.36 3.05 11.90
CA ILE A 52 -10.01 2.11 10.82
C ILE A 52 -8.87 2.68 9.97
N ALA A 53 -8.94 3.95 9.59
CA ALA A 53 -7.89 4.61 8.82
C ALA A 53 -6.56 4.66 9.60
N GLN A 54 -6.60 4.97 10.90
CA GLN A 54 -5.42 4.94 11.78
C GLN A 54 -4.76 3.56 11.77
N ASN A 55 -5.52 2.48 11.91
CA ASN A 55 -4.98 1.12 11.90
C ASN A 55 -4.28 0.79 10.58
N CYS A 56 -4.84 1.17 9.43
CA CYS A 56 -4.20 0.99 8.13
C CYS A 56 -2.86 1.75 8.05
N ILE A 57 -2.80 2.99 8.54
CA ILE A 57 -1.59 3.81 8.49
C ILE A 57 -0.57 3.37 9.55
N LEU A 58 -1.00 2.94 10.73
CA LEU A 58 -0.11 2.32 11.71
C LEU A 58 0.57 1.08 11.13
N GLY A 59 -0.19 0.19 10.47
CA GLY A 59 0.35 -0.98 9.77
C GLY A 59 1.36 -0.59 8.69
N LYS A 60 1.05 0.40 7.86
CA LYS A 60 1.95 0.95 6.84
C LYS A 60 3.29 1.40 7.43
N VAL A 61 3.23 2.30 8.42
CA VAL A 61 4.44 2.89 9.00
C VAL A 61 5.26 1.87 9.80
N HIS A 62 4.59 0.99 10.54
CA HIS A 62 5.21 -0.14 11.21
C HIS A 62 5.99 -1.02 10.23
N ASN A 63 5.34 -1.43 9.15
CA ASN A 63 5.95 -2.29 8.13
C ASN A 63 7.08 -1.59 7.37
N ALA A 64 6.93 -0.31 7.04
CA ALA A 64 8.00 0.50 6.43
C ALA A 64 9.23 0.56 7.34
N ARG A 65 9.01 0.81 8.63
CA ARG A 65 10.08 0.80 9.63
C ARG A 65 10.82 -0.56 9.66
N TRP A 66 10.09 -1.68 9.68
CA TRP A 66 10.72 -3.00 9.71
C TRP A 66 11.50 -3.34 8.44
N VAL A 67 11.12 -2.81 7.29
CA VAL A 67 11.93 -2.91 6.07
C VAL A 67 13.28 -2.22 6.26
N LEU A 68 13.31 -1.02 6.87
CA LEU A 68 14.55 -0.30 7.18
C LEU A 68 15.40 -1.03 8.24
N GLU A 69 14.78 -1.48 9.34
CA GLU A 69 15.49 -2.24 10.38
C GLU A 69 16.14 -3.51 9.83
N ARG A 70 15.44 -4.21 8.95
CA ARG A 70 15.98 -5.39 8.27
C ARG A 70 17.16 -5.04 7.37
N ALA A 71 17.09 -3.94 6.62
CA ALA A 71 18.19 -3.50 5.78
C ALA A 71 19.45 -3.18 6.60
N VAL A 72 19.29 -2.49 7.74
CA VAL A 72 20.41 -2.23 8.67
C VAL A 72 20.99 -3.52 9.21
N ARG A 73 20.16 -4.48 9.63
CA ARG A 73 20.61 -5.75 10.17
C ARG A 73 21.38 -6.59 9.14
N ASP A 74 20.82 -6.69 7.92
CA ASP A 74 21.29 -7.65 6.91
C ASP A 74 22.40 -7.05 6.02
N HIS A 75 22.49 -5.71 5.88
CA HIS A 75 23.34 -5.02 4.90
C HIS A 75 24.10 -3.81 5.45
N SER A 76 24.35 -3.74 6.77
CA SER A 76 25.00 -2.59 7.43
C SER A 76 26.34 -2.16 6.81
N MET A 77 27.09 -3.08 6.19
CA MET A 77 28.36 -2.80 5.55
C MET A 77 28.25 -2.24 4.12
N GLN A 78 27.05 -2.23 3.55
CA GLN A 78 26.81 -1.84 2.15
C GLN A 78 25.98 -0.56 2.02
N ILE A 79 25.36 -0.11 3.10
CA ILE A 79 24.44 1.03 3.16
C ILE A 79 24.92 2.05 4.19
N ASP A 80 24.41 3.28 4.12
CA ASP A 80 24.53 4.21 5.24
C ASP A 80 23.60 3.79 6.39
N ALA A 81 24.09 2.86 7.22
CA ALA A 81 23.31 2.26 8.31
C ALA A 81 22.87 3.31 9.35
N GLU A 82 23.65 4.35 9.61
CA GLU A 82 23.28 5.42 10.57
C GLU A 82 22.11 6.23 10.03
N ARG A 83 22.18 6.63 8.77
CA ARG A 83 21.10 7.36 8.10
C ARG A 83 19.80 6.57 8.05
N VAL A 84 19.87 5.28 7.67
CA VAL A 84 18.70 4.39 7.60
C VAL A 84 18.12 4.15 9.00
N LYS A 85 18.97 3.96 10.02
CA LYS A 85 18.52 3.79 11.40
C LYS A 85 17.83 5.04 11.95
N LYS A 86 18.38 6.22 11.66
CA LYS A 86 17.73 7.49 12.02
C LYS A 86 16.34 7.62 11.40
N ALA A 87 16.18 7.27 10.13
CA ALA A 87 14.86 7.25 9.49
C ALA A 87 13.90 6.25 10.17
N SER A 88 14.37 5.07 10.56
CA SER A 88 13.59 4.08 11.32
C SER A 88 13.12 4.65 12.68
N GLU A 89 13.98 5.34 13.42
CA GLU A 89 13.59 5.98 14.68
C GLU A 89 12.57 7.12 14.47
N MET A 90 12.71 7.90 13.40
CA MET A 90 11.71 8.92 13.05
C MET A 90 10.36 8.28 12.75
N LEU A 91 10.31 7.17 11.98
CA LEU A 91 9.09 6.43 11.72
C LEU A 91 8.47 5.86 13.00
N LYS A 92 9.29 5.41 13.97
CA LYS A 92 8.82 4.98 15.28
C LYS A 92 8.08 6.11 16.03
N ASN A 93 8.61 7.32 15.96
CA ASN A 93 7.97 8.48 16.59
C ASN A 93 6.65 8.84 15.87
N SER A 94 6.61 8.72 14.53
CA SER A 94 5.38 8.94 13.74
C SER A 94 4.23 8.01 14.17
N LEU A 95 4.51 6.78 14.63
CA LEU A 95 3.47 5.87 15.11
C LEU A 95 2.66 6.45 16.27
N MET A 96 3.31 7.15 17.20
CA MET A 96 2.61 7.80 18.33
C MET A 96 1.73 8.96 17.87
N LEU A 97 2.20 9.75 16.89
CA LEU A 97 1.42 10.85 16.32
C LEU A 97 0.20 10.33 15.57
N ILE A 98 0.37 9.29 14.76
CA ILE A 98 -0.71 8.63 14.01
C ILE A 98 -1.77 8.08 14.98
N GLN A 99 -1.36 7.38 16.04
CA GLN A 99 -2.27 6.81 17.02
C GLN A 99 -3.11 7.86 17.75
N ASN A 100 -2.56 9.06 17.95
CA ASN A 100 -3.22 10.16 18.65
C ASN A 100 -3.86 11.19 17.71
N SER A 101 -3.90 10.93 16.40
CA SER A 101 -4.53 11.86 15.45
C SER A 101 -6.04 11.96 15.71
N THR A 102 -6.57 13.19 15.63
CA THR A 102 -7.96 13.50 15.95
C THR A 102 -8.84 13.70 14.72
N SER A 103 -8.23 13.73 13.55
CA SER A 103 -8.93 13.90 12.26
C SER A 103 -8.24 13.17 11.12
N ARG A 104 -9.02 12.86 10.08
CA ARG A 104 -8.47 12.24 8.85
C ARG A 104 -7.47 13.15 8.13
N ASP A 105 -7.60 14.47 8.23
CA ASP A 105 -6.68 15.40 7.59
C ASP A 105 -5.34 15.45 8.33
N GLU A 106 -5.36 15.43 9.65
CA GLU A 106 -4.17 15.28 10.49
C GLU A 106 -3.47 13.95 10.22
N LEU A 107 -4.24 12.85 10.17
CA LEU A 107 -3.73 11.52 9.83
C LEU A 107 -3.05 11.48 8.46
N ARG A 108 -3.63 12.15 7.43
CA ARG A 108 -3.00 12.26 6.11
C ARG A 108 -1.71 13.07 6.14
N GLY A 109 -1.63 14.09 7.00
CA GLY A 109 -0.41 14.86 7.22
C GLY A 109 0.72 13.98 7.75
N TYR A 110 0.45 13.23 8.82
CA TYR A 110 1.43 12.28 9.39
C TYR A 110 1.80 11.14 8.43
N GLU A 111 0.83 10.64 7.67
CA GLU A 111 1.09 9.63 6.62
C GLU A 111 2.06 10.16 5.56
N GLY A 112 1.84 11.38 5.08
CA GLY A 112 2.69 12.03 4.09
C GLY A 112 4.11 12.28 4.62
N GLU A 113 4.25 12.72 5.87
CA GLU A 113 5.54 12.90 6.53
C GLU A 113 6.27 11.55 6.66
N ALA A 114 5.60 10.52 7.18
CA ALA A 114 6.17 9.19 7.31
C ALA A 114 6.60 8.60 5.95
N ALA A 115 5.82 8.81 4.90
CA ALA A 115 6.18 8.41 3.54
C ALA A 115 7.43 9.17 3.04
N SER A 116 7.53 10.47 3.32
CA SER A 116 8.71 11.28 2.98
C SER A 116 9.97 10.76 3.69
N ILE A 117 9.87 10.45 4.99
CA ILE A 117 10.98 9.87 5.77
C ILE A 117 11.42 8.54 5.15
N TYR A 118 10.50 7.62 4.88
CA TYR A 118 10.80 6.31 4.31
C TYR A 118 11.50 6.44 2.94
N PHE A 119 10.94 7.24 2.05
CA PHE A 119 11.48 7.41 0.71
C PHE A 119 12.78 8.24 0.66
N SER A 120 13.10 9.02 1.69
CA SER A 120 14.36 9.77 1.77
C SER A 120 15.60 8.87 1.87
N VAL A 121 15.42 7.62 2.33
CA VAL A 121 16.49 6.62 2.48
C VAL A 121 16.29 5.40 1.57
N PHE A 122 15.30 5.42 0.70
CA PHE A 122 14.96 4.25 -0.13
C PHE A 122 16.08 3.86 -1.10
N ASP A 123 16.86 4.83 -1.60
CA ASP A 123 17.99 4.55 -2.49
C ASP A 123 19.09 3.71 -1.82
N GLU A 124 19.22 3.80 -0.50
CA GLU A 124 20.16 2.95 0.27
C GLU A 124 19.78 1.46 0.17
N LEU A 125 18.50 1.13 -0.04
CA LEU A 125 18.01 -0.24 -0.14
C LEU A 125 18.33 -0.87 -1.51
N ILE A 126 18.74 -0.08 -2.49
CA ILE A 126 19.20 -0.55 -3.80
C ILE A 126 20.68 -0.90 -3.67
N LEU A 127 20.97 -2.20 -3.57
CA LEU A 127 22.31 -2.70 -3.30
C LEU A 127 23.10 -3.00 -4.58
N GLN A 128 22.38 -3.37 -5.65
CA GLN A 128 22.95 -3.78 -6.92
C GLN A 128 22.45 -2.87 -8.05
N GLN A 129 23.14 -2.93 -9.20
CA GLN A 129 22.71 -2.26 -10.43
C GLN A 129 22.45 -0.75 -10.29
N LYS A 130 23.13 -0.07 -9.35
CA LYS A 130 22.93 1.38 -9.05
C LYS A 130 23.14 2.30 -10.25
N LYS A 131 23.85 1.86 -11.30
CA LYS A 131 24.01 2.64 -12.55
C LYS A 131 22.69 2.74 -13.35
N ASP A 132 21.87 1.69 -13.26
CA ASP A 132 20.62 1.57 -14.01
C ASP A 132 19.39 1.87 -13.17
N PHE A 133 19.47 1.64 -11.87
CA PHE A 133 18.38 1.81 -10.91
C PHE A 133 18.79 2.81 -9.84
N THR A 134 18.35 4.05 -10.01
CA THR A 134 18.51 5.14 -9.04
C THR A 134 17.15 5.55 -8.53
N PHE A 135 17.10 6.07 -7.31
CA PHE A 135 15.86 6.57 -6.73
C PHE A 135 16.10 7.94 -6.08
N GLN A 136 15.54 8.99 -6.69
CA GLN A 136 15.68 10.37 -6.22
C GLN A 136 14.44 10.90 -5.46
N GLY A 137 13.50 10.01 -5.15
CA GLY A 137 12.26 10.33 -4.49
C GLY A 137 11.05 9.72 -5.20
N ARG A 138 9.93 9.62 -4.49
CA ARG A 138 8.72 9.00 -5.04
C ARG A 138 8.00 9.94 -5.99
N ASN A 139 7.89 9.54 -7.26
CA ASN A 139 7.09 10.20 -8.28
C ASN A 139 6.18 9.18 -8.99
N LYS A 140 5.02 9.64 -9.49
CA LYS A 140 3.96 8.72 -9.95
C LYS A 140 3.45 9.01 -11.36
N ARG A 141 3.45 10.25 -11.82
CA ARG A 141 2.73 10.65 -13.04
C ARG A 141 3.46 11.76 -13.81
N PRO A 142 4.26 11.39 -14.79
CA PRO A 142 4.76 10.04 -15.09
C PRO A 142 5.86 9.62 -14.12
N PRO A 143 6.14 8.31 -13.96
CA PRO A 143 7.35 7.88 -13.28
C PRO A 143 8.57 8.27 -14.09
N ILE A 144 9.55 8.95 -13.46
CA ILE A 144 10.72 9.51 -14.14
C ILE A 144 11.95 8.58 -14.11
N ASP A 145 11.92 7.54 -13.29
CA ASP A 145 12.98 6.54 -13.19
C ASP A 145 12.42 5.11 -13.17
N LYS A 146 13.29 4.13 -13.40
CA LYS A 146 12.93 2.71 -13.49
C LYS A 146 12.33 2.18 -12.17
N MET A 147 12.87 2.59 -11.01
CA MET A 147 12.35 2.16 -9.70
C MET A 147 10.92 2.65 -9.50
N ASN A 148 10.66 3.92 -9.77
CA ASN A 148 9.31 4.48 -9.68
C ASN A 148 8.33 3.83 -10.67
N ALA A 149 8.79 3.46 -11.87
CA ALA A 149 7.98 2.74 -12.85
C ALA A 149 7.61 1.34 -12.34
N MET A 150 8.58 0.57 -11.85
CA MET A 150 8.36 -0.77 -11.28
C MET A 150 7.44 -0.72 -10.06
N MET A 151 7.70 0.17 -9.10
CA MET A 151 6.83 0.34 -7.94
C MET A 151 5.40 0.72 -8.33
N SER A 152 5.23 1.63 -9.29
CA SER A 152 3.90 2.04 -9.75
C SER A 152 3.14 0.89 -10.40
N PHE A 153 3.84 0.05 -11.17
CA PHE A 153 3.28 -1.16 -11.77
C PHE A 153 2.83 -2.16 -10.69
N VAL A 154 3.73 -2.50 -9.74
CA VAL A 154 3.43 -3.45 -8.66
C VAL A 154 2.32 -2.93 -7.75
N TYR A 155 2.27 -1.63 -7.45
CA TYR A 155 1.17 -1.05 -6.69
C TYR A 155 -0.18 -1.16 -7.41
N THR A 156 -0.18 -1.06 -8.75
CA THR A 156 -1.41 -1.28 -9.52
C THR A 156 -1.86 -2.73 -9.43
N LEU A 157 -0.94 -3.69 -9.52
CA LEU A 157 -1.25 -5.11 -9.33
C LEU A 157 -1.81 -5.37 -7.93
N LEU A 158 -1.14 -4.85 -6.90
CA LEU A 158 -1.55 -5.02 -5.51
C LEU A 158 -2.94 -4.42 -5.26
N THR A 159 -3.21 -3.20 -5.76
CA THR A 159 -4.55 -2.59 -5.64
C THR A 159 -5.65 -3.48 -6.24
N ASN A 160 -5.38 -4.11 -7.39
CA ASN A 160 -6.36 -4.99 -8.03
C ASN A 160 -6.53 -6.33 -7.26
N MET A 161 -5.47 -6.83 -6.64
CA MET A 161 -5.54 -8.00 -5.76
C MET A 161 -6.40 -7.69 -4.52
N GLU A 162 -6.15 -6.55 -3.86
CA GLU A 162 -6.93 -6.10 -2.71
C GLU A 162 -8.40 -5.90 -3.06
N ALA A 163 -8.70 -5.25 -4.18
CA ALA A 163 -10.08 -5.07 -4.63
C ALA A 163 -10.76 -6.43 -4.86
N SER A 164 -10.05 -7.39 -5.44
CA SER A 164 -10.58 -8.76 -5.64
C SER A 164 -10.82 -9.49 -4.33
N ALA A 165 -9.90 -9.38 -3.37
CA ALA A 165 -10.03 -9.99 -2.05
C ALA A 165 -11.23 -9.42 -1.28
N LEU A 166 -11.41 -8.09 -1.30
CA LEU A 166 -12.55 -7.41 -0.68
C LEU A 166 -13.89 -7.87 -1.27
N GLU A 167 -13.99 -7.96 -2.59
CA GLU A 167 -15.20 -8.47 -3.25
C GLU A 167 -15.49 -9.94 -2.89
N CYS A 168 -14.46 -10.78 -2.76
CA CYS A 168 -14.61 -12.19 -2.37
C CYS A 168 -15.22 -12.34 -0.97
N VAL A 169 -14.92 -11.44 -0.04
CA VAL A 169 -15.50 -11.46 1.30
C VAL A 169 -16.80 -10.64 1.41
N GLY A 170 -17.23 -10.01 0.31
CA GLY A 170 -18.49 -9.28 0.23
C GLY A 170 -18.42 -7.81 0.61
N LEU A 171 -17.22 -7.24 0.75
CA LEU A 171 -17.02 -5.81 0.96
C LEU A 171 -17.01 -5.05 -0.37
N ASP A 172 -17.40 -3.79 -0.32
CA ASP A 172 -17.29 -2.87 -1.46
C ASP A 172 -15.89 -2.23 -1.48
N PRO A 173 -15.06 -2.50 -2.49
CA PRO A 173 -13.70 -1.97 -2.57
C PRO A 173 -13.65 -0.44 -2.78
N CYS A 174 -14.77 0.19 -3.13
CA CYS A 174 -14.84 1.63 -3.39
C CYS A 174 -15.11 2.47 -2.14
N VAL A 175 -15.62 1.86 -1.07
CA VAL A 175 -15.99 2.56 0.18
C VAL A 175 -14.82 2.51 1.16
N GLY A 176 -13.97 3.54 1.12
CA GLY A 176 -12.78 3.67 1.95
C GLY A 176 -12.98 4.53 3.20
N TYR A 177 -11.97 4.53 4.05
CA TYR A 177 -11.95 5.25 5.32
C TYR A 177 -10.94 6.42 5.32
N LEU A 178 -9.78 6.24 4.69
CA LEU A 178 -8.74 7.27 4.55
C LEU A 178 -8.83 7.98 3.21
N HIS A 179 -8.87 7.20 2.13
CA HIS A 179 -8.97 7.73 0.79
C HIS A 179 -10.37 8.21 0.49
N THR A 180 -10.50 9.49 0.10
CA THR A 180 -11.80 10.08 -0.28
C THR A 180 -12.46 9.30 -1.39
N GLU A 181 -13.74 9.02 -1.25
CA GLU A 181 -14.55 8.38 -2.27
C GLU A 181 -14.62 9.24 -3.53
N ARG A 182 -14.38 8.60 -4.67
CA ARG A 182 -14.51 9.22 -5.99
C ARG A 182 -15.01 8.17 -6.98
N PRO A 183 -15.85 8.54 -7.96
CA PRO A 183 -16.29 7.62 -9.00
C PRO A 183 -15.12 6.86 -9.64
N GLY A 184 -15.21 5.54 -9.71
CA GLY A 184 -14.18 4.67 -10.28
C GLY A 184 -12.91 4.47 -9.45
N ARG A 185 -12.88 4.94 -8.19
CA ARG A 185 -11.75 4.75 -7.28
C ARG A 185 -12.03 3.65 -6.27
N ALA A 186 -11.19 2.64 -6.24
CA ALA A 186 -11.24 1.56 -5.25
C ALA A 186 -10.62 2.04 -3.91
N SER A 187 -11.32 2.95 -3.20
CA SER A 187 -10.77 3.65 -2.03
C SER A 187 -10.41 2.71 -0.89
N LEU A 188 -11.24 1.69 -0.58
CA LEU A 188 -10.92 0.70 0.45
C LEU A 188 -9.72 -0.19 0.05
N ALA A 189 -9.66 -0.60 -1.22
CA ALA A 189 -8.50 -1.37 -1.70
C ALA A 189 -7.20 -0.56 -1.60
N LEU A 190 -7.26 0.76 -1.80
CA LEU A 190 -6.12 1.65 -1.59
C LEU A 190 -5.78 1.78 -0.10
N ASP A 191 -6.76 1.84 0.80
CA ASP A 191 -6.54 1.90 2.25
C ASP A 191 -5.86 0.61 2.74
N MET A 192 -6.38 -0.55 2.35
CA MET A 192 -5.84 -1.86 2.74
C MET A 192 -4.44 -2.10 2.16
N MET A 193 -4.21 -1.66 0.92
CA MET A 193 -2.91 -1.78 0.28
C MET A 193 -1.80 -1.01 1.03
N GLU A 194 -2.13 0.06 1.77
CA GLU A 194 -1.12 0.85 2.48
C GLU A 194 -0.25 -0.01 3.40
N GLU A 195 -0.86 -0.94 4.12
CA GLU A 195 -0.16 -1.85 5.01
C GLU A 195 0.85 -2.75 4.27
N LEU A 196 0.52 -3.17 3.05
CA LEU A 196 1.32 -4.15 2.29
C LEU A 196 2.37 -3.50 1.37
N ARG A 197 2.35 -2.19 1.18
CA ARG A 197 3.25 -1.51 0.23
C ARG A 197 4.71 -1.84 0.47
N SER A 198 5.21 -1.56 1.66
CA SER A 198 6.64 -1.70 1.94
C SER A 198 7.08 -3.16 2.03
N VAL A 199 6.31 -4.01 2.72
CA VAL A 199 6.69 -5.40 2.99
C VAL A 199 6.45 -6.34 1.82
N LEU A 200 5.52 -6.02 0.92
CA LEU A 200 5.23 -6.83 -0.26
C LEU A 200 5.74 -6.14 -1.53
N ALA A 201 5.20 -4.99 -1.90
CA ALA A 201 5.47 -4.38 -3.20
C ALA A 201 6.89 -3.81 -3.30
N ASP A 202 7.33 -2.98 -2.36
CA ASP A 202 8.66 -2.38 -2.41
C ASP A 202 9.75 -3.44 -2.28
N ARG A 203 9.59 -4.39 -1.35
CA ARG A 203 10.54 -5.50 -1.20
C ARG A 203 10.58 -6.41 -2.43
N PHE A 204 9.45 -6.65 -3.08
CA PHE A 204 9.42 -7.41 -4.32
C PHE A 204 10.24 -6.70 -5.41
N VAL A 205 10.02 -5.39 -5.60
CA VAL A 205 10.79 -4.59 -6.58
C VAL A 205 12.28 -4.59 -6.22
N LEU A 206 12.64 -4.36 -4.95
CA LEU A 206 14.03 -4.42 -4.49
C LEU A 206 14.65 -5.81 -4.73
N SER A 207 13.91 -6.89 -4.53
CA SER A 207 14.42 -8.26 -4.77
C SER A 207 14.67 -8.59 -6.24
N LEU A 208 14.05 -7.86 -7.17
CA LEU A 208 14.30 -7.99 -8.61
C LEU A 208 15.54 -7.20 -9.06
N VAL A 209 15.90 -6.16 -8.31
CA VAL A 209 17.02 -5.27 -8.64
C VAL A 209 18.30 -5.69 -7.91
N ASN A 210 18.19 -6.20 -6.69
CA ASN A 210 19.29 -6.66 -5.83
C ASN A 210 19.67 -8.12 -6.08
#